data_d9b301396b50dac1eb09deddaeea48dd
#
_entry.id   d9b301396b50dac1eb09deddaeea48dd
#
_cell.length_a   1.000
_cell.length_b   1.000
_cell.length_c   1.000
_cell.angle_alpha   90.00
_cell.angle_beta   90.00
_cell.angle_gamma   90.00
#
_symmetry.space_group_name_H-M   'P 1'
#
loop_
_entity.id
_entity.type
_entity.pdbx_description
1 polymer ?
#
loop_
_entity_poly.entity_id
_entity_poly.type
_entity_poly.pdbx_seq_one_letter_code
_entity_poly.pdbx_strand_id
1 'polypeptide(L)'
;MEWLQSSFSPLPFNSDSLFTRGCRLIRCGIAVAAFFIISLTAVAQNERGPLSELPSKPGPHIERVKALGDNEWLELGSPAADPKWGQARGSSWGAKALILAPDKRGAFLYGEGVHGYVKPNGHAMDDLWFYDINAHAWTCLYPGMNTKTFTQRVKDKQIRLDENGQLIDDEQQPIPLHPLVHAWGFLTYDSDRKKFAFLSWNGLGNTVPRYFLGGEKQMDEGLKLLEAELKDKKKLVYSPWFYDVATGRFERSLTDNATAIGAGGFPQFHYVPAKKQFFAVGSATVAIYDPAKNQWSDAKPKGPSPQGYDACGCYDTKRGRIYRNDGDASKDEGLMAYDIESNSWSHLKPTGTAPPPANTNAAYFEYDARLDVVVAIHFHGKSPGVFVYDPDQNSWSDRLPFPAAGLKFQYAANTCFDRELNAYFCHVAGDSSDNGVMWVYRYKK
;
A
#
# COMPACT_ATOMS: atom_id res chain seq x y z
N MET A 1 41.01 26.62 -31.53
CA MET A 1 41.66 25.60 -32.36
C MET A 1 40.62 24.51 -32.48
N GLU A 2 39.89 24.64 -33.52
CA GLU A 2 39.84 23.90 -34.82
C GLU A 2 39.17 22.54 -34.62
N TRP A 3 37.96 22.47 -35.10
CA TRP A 3 37.43 22.03 -36.39
C TRP A 3 37.31 20.48 -36.47
N LEU A 4 36.11 19.96 -36.65
CA LEU A 4 35.70 19.41 -37.94
C LEU A 4 34.19 19.08 -37.98
N GLN A 5 33.54 19.75 -38.90
CA GLN A 5 32.23 19.39 -39.48
C GLN A 5 32.42 18.26 -40.50
N SER A 6 31.44 17.40 -40.66
CA SER A 6 31.15 16.71 -41.94
C SER A 6 29.69 16.28 -41.89
N SER A 7 28.83 16.94 -42.50
CA SER A 7 28.33 16.90 -43.89
C SER A 7 27.35 15.74 -44.15
N PHE A 8 26.07 16.12 -44.18
CA PHE A 8 24.96 15.35 -44.74
C PHE A 8 25.02 15.34 -46.28
N SER A 9 24.65 14.23 -46.89
CA SER A 9 24.20 14.17 -48.30
C SER A 9 23.01 13.21 -48.40
N PRO A 10 21.95 13.62 -49.10
CA PRO A 10 20.76 12.82 -49.35
C PRO A 10 20.89 11.99 -50.62
N LEU A 11 20.29 10.81 -50.64
CA LEU A 11 20.08 10.01 -51.84
C LEU A 11 18.61 10.07 -52.32
N PRO A 12 18.40 9.93 -53.62
CA PRO A 12 17.20 10.45 -54.29
C PRO A 12 16.06 9.45 -54.38
N PHE A 13 14.88 10.03 -54.47
CA PHE A 13 13.64 9.42 -54.94
C PHE A 13 13.75 8.96 -56.38
N ASN A 14 13.26 7.78 -56.69
CA ASN A 14 12.90 7.40 -58.02
C ASN A 14 11.47 6.86 -58.03
N SER A 15 10.59 7.63 -58.63
CA SER A 15 9.28 7.26 -59.11
C SER A 15 9.43 6.57 -60.49
N ASP A 16 8.68 5.57 -60.71
CA ASP A 16 7.89 5.30 -61.92
C ASP A 16 7.77 3.79 -62.22
N SER A 17 6.60 3.39 -62.41
CA SER A 17 5.93 2.57 -63.46
C SER A 17 4.92 1.60 -62.88
N LEU A 18 3.69 1.94 -62.89
CA LEU A 18 2.65 1.74 -63.89
C LEU A 18 2.27 0.29 -64.22
N PHE A 19 1.04 0.02 -63.82
CA PHE A 19 -0.04 -0.73 -64.48
C PHE A 19 0.09 -2.20 -64.90
N THR A 20 -0.98 -2.85 -64.51
CA THR A 20 -1.70 -3.96 -65.10
C THR A 20 -1.36 -5.37 -64.60
N ARG A 21 -2.29 -5.93 -63.81
CA ARG A 21 -3.07 -7.15 -64.12
C ARG A 21 -4.08 -7.45 -63.02
N GLY A 22 -5.29 -7.37 -63.45
CA GLY A 22 -6.45 -7.52 -62.63
C GLY A 22 -6.85 -8.97 -62.36
N CYS A 23 -7.80 -9.05 -61.48
CA CYS A 23 -8.78 -10.12 -61.28
C CYS A 23 -8.28 -11.57 -61.10
N ARG A 24 -8.11 -11.96 -59.85
CA ARG A 24 -8.54 -13.28 -59.30
C ARG A 24 -8.01 -13.48 -57.86
N LEU A 25 -8.54 -12.75 -56.91
CA LEU A 25 -8.27 -13.04 -55.50
C LEU A 25 -9.41 -12.49 -54.60
N ILE A 26 -10.67 -12.84 -54.87
CA ILE A 26 -11.80 -12.39 -54.01
C ILE A 26 -12.51 -13.58 -53.34
N ARG A 27 -11.97 -14.80 -53.34
CA ARG A 27 -12.63 -15.91 -52.63
C ARG A 27 -11.85 -16.56 -51.47
N CYS A 28 -10.63 -16.17 -51.17
CA CYS A 28 -9.89 -16.67 -50.00
C CYS A 28 -9.80 -15.70 -48.81
N GLY A 29 -10.26 -14.46 -48.93
CA GLY A 29 -10.13 -13.45 -47.90
C GLY A 29 -11.15 -13.53 -46.75
N ILE A 30 -12.30 -14.17 -46.98
CA ILE A 30 -13.39 -14.19 -45.99
C ILE A 30 -13.21 -15.31 -44.95
N ALA A 31 -12.58 -16.43 -45.33
CA ALA A 31 -12.34 -17.53 -44.39
C ALA A 31 -11.19 -17.23 -43.38
N VAL A 32 -10.20 -16.46 -43.76
CA VAL A 32 -9.08 -16.09 -42.86
C VAL A 32 -9.48 -14.98 -41.88
N ALA A 33 -10.33 -14.05 -42.30
CA ALA A 33 -10.84 -13.00 -41.42
C ALA A 33 -11.79 -13.55 -40.34
N ALA A 34 -12.61 -14.58 -40.67
CA ALA A 34 -13.48 -15.22 -39.69
C ALA A 34 -12.69 -16.05 -38.64
N PHE A 35 -11.59 -16.68 -39.02
CA PHE A 35 -10.72 -17.39 -38.08
C PHE A 35 -9.93 -16.46 -37.17
N PHE A 36 -9.52 -15.30 -37.65
CA PHE A 36 -8.83 -14.27 -36.82
C PHE A 36 -9.79 -13.58 -35.85
N ILE A 37 -11.05 -13.37 -36.24
CA ILE A 37 -12.07 -12.78 -35.33
C ILE A 37 -12.47 -13.79 -34.25
N ILE A 38 -12.56 -15.08 -34.55
CA ILE A 38 -12.87 -16.11 -33.55
C ILE A 38 -11.67 -16.33 -32.61
N SER A 39 -10.44 -16.23 -33.10
CA SER A 39 -9.24 -16.31 -32.25
C SER A 39 -9.07 -15.06 -31.35
N LEU A 40 -9.47 -13.88 -31.82
CA LEU A 40 -9.44 -12.66 -30.99
C LEU A 40 -10.57 -12.61 -29.96
N THR A 41 -11.71 -13.24 -30.22
CA THR A 41 -12.78 -13.34 -29.21
C THR A 41 -12.52 -14.46 -28.20
N ALA A 42 -11.71 -15.46 -28.49
CA ALA A 42 -11.32 -16.50 -27.54
C ALA A 42 -10.19 -16.05 -26.59
N VAL A 43 -9.40 -15.03 -26.95
CA VAL A 43 -8.36 -14.44 -26.08
C VAL A 43 -8.92 -13.31 -25.19
N ALA A 44 -10.13 -12.84 -25.43
CA ALA A 44 -10.81 -11.83 -24.62
C ALA A 44 -11.83 -12.45 -23.61
N GLN A 45 -11.65 -13.66 -23.16
CA GLN A 45 -12.10 -14.02 -21.83
C GLN A 45 -11.12 -13.34 -20.86
N ASN A 46 -11.36 -12.03 -20.66
CA ASN A 46 -10.75 -11.25 -19.59
C ASN A 46 -10.80 -12.11 -18.33
N GLU A 47 -9.66 -12.54 -17.86
CA GLU A 47 -9.52 -12.95 -16.48
C GLU A 47 -9.88 -11.74 -15.64
N ARG A 48 -11.14 -11.64 -15.25
CA ARG A 48 -11.60 -10.57 -14.37
C ARG A 48 -10.85 -10.73 -13.07
N GLY A 49 -10.18 -9.70 -12.64
CA GLY A 49 -9.49 -9.70 -11.35
C GLY A 49 -10.44 -10.06 -10.20
N PRO A 50 -9.93 -10.58 -9.08
CA PRO A 50 -10.72 -11.11 -7.97
C PRO A 50 -11.67 -10.09 -7.35
N LEU A 51 -11.46 -8.78 -7.59
CA LEU A 51 -12.31 -7.69 -7.11
C LEU A 51 -13.21 -7.09 -8.20
N SER A 52 -13.39 -7.77 -9.32
CA SER A 52 -14.16 -7.24 -10.47
C SER A 52 -15.65 -7.06 -10.17
N GLU A 53 -16.21 -7.89 -9.28
CA GLU A 53 -17.63 -7.84 -8.90
C GLU A 53 -17.93 -6.81 -7.79
N LEU A 54 -16.91 -6.08 -7.32
CA LEU A 54 -17.08 -5.06 -6.30
C LEU A 54 -17.42 -3.68 -6.91
N PRO A 55 -18.20 -2.89 -6.19
CA PRO A 55 -18.71 -3.09 -4.84
C PRO A 55 -19.88 -4.08 -4.76
N SER A 56 -19.90 -4.86 -3.70
CA SER A 56 -21.01 -5.76 -3.39
C SER A 56 -22.26 -5.00 -2.92
N LYS A 57 -23.39 -5.71 -2.80
CA LYS A 57 -24.61 -5.13 -2.21
C LYS A 57 -24.42 -4.92 -0.72
N PRO A 58 -24.87 -3.77 -0.16
CA PRO A 58 -24.81 -3.51 1.27
C PRO A 58 -25.57 -4.56 2.09
N GLY A 59 -24.90 -5.13 3.07
CA GLY A 59 -25.50 -6.02 4.05
C GLY A 59 -26.22 -5.26 5.18
N PRO A 60 -26.96 -5.95 6.06
CA PRO A 60 -27.77 -5.33 7.10
C PRO A 60 -26.96 -4.56 8.16
N HIS A 61 -25.69 -4.88 8.33
CA HIS A 61 -24.78 -4.17 9.23
C HIS A 61 -24.55 -2.72 8.80
N ILE A 62 -24.69 -2.39 7.50
CA ILE A 62 -24.52 -1.03 6.99
C ILE A 62 -25.54 -0.08 7.61
N GLU A 63 -26.78 -0.52 7.80
CA GLU A 63 -27.80 0.30 8.46
C GLU A 63 -27.47 0.53 9.94
N ARG A 64 -26.86 -0.46 10.62
CA ARG A 64 -26.34 -0.28 11.99
C ARG A 64 -25.23 0.77 12.03
N VAL A 65 -24.31 0.73 11.06
CA VAL A 65 -23.24 1.74 10.94
C VAL A 65 -23.82 3.13 10.67
N LYS A 66 -24.80 3.26 9.76
CA LYS A 66 -25.47 4.53 9.48
C LYS A 66 -26.22 5.10 10.69
N ALA A 67 -26.71 4.23 11.57
CA ALA A 67 -27.46 4.63 12.77
C ALA A 67 -26.56 5.17 13.89
N LEU A 68 -25.23 4.94 13.85
CA LEU A 68 -24.31 5.46 14.85
C LEU A 68 -24.45 6.97 15.02
N GLY A 69 -24.50 7.40 16.26
CA GLY A 69 -24.43 8.79 16.69
C GLY A 69 -22.99 9.29 16.81
N ASP A 70 -22.86 10.50 17.37
CA ASP A 70 -21.56 11.14 17.61
C ASP A 70 -20.79 10.40 18.71
N ASN A 71 -19.51 10.18 18.47
CA ASN A 71 -18.59 9.50 19.39
C ASN A 71 -19.07 8.10 19.83
N GLU A 72 -19.69 7.38 18.93
CA GLU A 72 -20.20 6.03 19.20
C GLU A 72 -19.34 4.95 18.55
N TRP A 73 -19.26 3.83 19.27
CA TRP A 73 -18.60 2.61 18.82
C TRP A 73 -19.60 1.47 18.62
N LEU A 74 -19.36 0.65 17.62
CA LEU A 74 -20.17 -0.52 17.28
C LEU A 74 -19.28 -1.71 16.99
N GLU A 75 -19.48 -2.82 17.69
CA GLU A 75 -18.90 -4.08 17.32
C GLU A 75 -19.72 -4.74 16.19
N LEU A 76 -19.08 -5.01 15.08
CA LEU A 76 -19.67 -5.77 13.98
C LEU A 76 -19.45 -7.28 14.13
N GLY A 77 -18.46 -7.67 14.92
CA GLY A 77 -17.99 -9.06 15.02
C GLY A 77 -16.93 -9.39 13.97
N SER A 78 -16.66 -10.68 13.81
CA SER A 78 -15.69 -11.15 12.81
C SER A 78 -16.31 -11.09 11.41
N PRO A 79 -15.61 -10.54 10.42
CA PRO A 79 -16.05 -10.61 9.03
C PRO A 79 -16.20 -12.05 8.55
N ALA A 80 -17.00 -12.28 7.53
CA ALA A 80 -17.06 -13.59 6.88
C ALA A 80 -15.68 -13.98 6.32
N ALA A 81 -15.30 -15.23 6.52
CA ALA A 81 -14.02 -15.76 6.10
C ALA A 81 -13.94 -15.97 4.58
N ASP A 82 -12.76 -15.82 4.01
CA ASP A 82 -12.48 -16.34 2.67
C ASP A 82 -12.67 -17.87 2.65
N PRO A 83 -13.43 -18.43 1.69
CA PRO A 83 -13.74 -19.87 1.67
C PRO A 83 -12.52 -20.79 1.60
N LYS A 84 -11.42 -20.32 1.01
CA LYS A 84 -10.20 -21.11 0.84
C LYS A 84 -9.14 -20.80 1.89
N TRP A 85 -9.02 -19.54 2.30
CA TRP A 85 -7.90 -19.06 3.09
C TRP A 85 -8.25 -18.67 4.53
N GLY A 86 -9.54 -18.67 4.86
CA GLY A 86 -10.01 -18.36 6.22
C GLY A 86 -10.09 -16.86 6.51
N GLN A 87 -9.65 -16.44 7.68
CA GLN A 87 -9.69 -15.06 8.15
C GLN A 87 -8.38 -14.33 7.87
N ALA A 88 -8.48 -13.05 7.56
CA ALA A 88 -7.34 -12.16 7.67
C ALA A 88 -6.95 -12.03 9.14
N ARG A 89 -5.66 -11.96 9.40
CA ARG A 89 -5.17 -11.78 10.76
C ARG A 89 -5.53 -10.41 11.30
N GLY A 90 -5.92 -10.35 12.57
CA GLY A 90 -6.07 -9.10 13.30
C GLY A 90 -4.74 -8.37 13.47
N SER A 91 -4.82 -7.08 13.78
CA SER A 91 -3.64 -6.23 13.93
C SER A 91 -2.63 -6.77 14.93
N SER A 92 -1.38 -6.61 14.62
CA SER A 92 -0.31 -6.88 15.55
C SER A 92 0.65 -5.68 15.74
N TRP A 93 0.93 -4.91 14.69
CA TRP A 93 2.02 -3.93 14.74
C TRP A 93 1.79 -2.63 13.96
N GLY A 94 0.61 -2.34 13.45
CA GLY A 94 0.42 -1.09 12.73
C GLY A 94 -1.03 -0.67 12.56
N ALA A 95 -1.36 0.53 13.00
CA ALA A 95 -2.71 1.06 12.92
C ALA A 95 -3.12 1.44 11.49
N LYS A 96 -2.18 1.59 10.58
CA LYS A 96 -2.44 2.10 9.22
C LYS A 96 -2.25 1.05 8.12
N ALA A 97 -2.45 -0.23 8.45
CA ALA A 97 -2.31 -1.30 7.47
C ALA A 97 -3.61 -1.62 6.72
N LEU A 98 -4.72 -1.02 7.08
CA LEU A 98 -5.99 -1.13 6.37
C LEU A 98 -6.18 0.10 5.47
N ILE A 99 -6.02 -0.07 4.16
CA ILE A 99 -5.99 1.04 3.18
C ILE A 99 -7.25 1.03 2.35
N LEU A 100 -8.06 2.07 2.49
CA LEU A 100 -9.33 2.20 1.79
C LEU A 100 -9.14 2.30 0.27
N ALA A 101 -9.94 1.53 -0.48
CA ALA A 101 -10.18 1.64 -1.91
C ALA A 101 -11.64 2.07 -2.12
N PRO A 102 -11.93 3.38 -2.21
CA PRO A 102 -13.30 3.91 -2.19
C PRO A 102 -14.16 3.40 -3.33
N ASP A 103 -13.58 3.24 -4.51
CA ASP A 103 -14.26 2.74 -5.71
C ASP A 103 -14.67 1.27 -5.62
N LYS A 104 -14.09 0.51 -4.68
CA LYS A 104 -14.43 -0.88 -4.40
C LYS A 104 -15.26 -1.05 -3.12
N ARG A 105 -15.52 0.02 -2.39
CA ARG A 105 -16.22 -0.01 -1.10
C ARG A 105 -15.58 -1.02 -0.14
N GLY A 106 -14.26 -0.96 -0.03
CA GLY A 106 -13.50 -1.87 0.81
C GLY A 106 -12.08 -1.39 1.05
N ALA A 107 -11.30 -2.20 1.75
CA ALA A 107 -9.95 -1.83 2.14
C ALA A 107 -8.97 -3.00 2.02
N PHE A 108 -7.76 -2.69 1.56
CA PHE A 108 -6.64 -3.63 1.54
C PHE A 108 -6.00 -3.75 2.90
N LEU A 109 -5.67 -4.98 3.30
CA LEU A 109 -4.84 -5.29 4.46
C LEU A 109 -3.61 -6.06 3.96
N TYR A 110 -2.41 -5.56 4.25
CA TYR A 110 -1.18 -6.17 3.76
C TYR A 110 -0.11 -6.26 4.83
N GLY A 111 0.48 -7.47 4.96
CA GLY A 111 1.74 -7.68 5.66
C GLY A 111 1.75 -7.35 7.15
N GLU A 112 0.67 -7.56 7.87
CA GLU A 112 0.56 -7.31 9.30
C GLU A 112 0.90 -8.55 10.13
N GLY A 113 2.18 -8.89 10.16
CA GLY A 113 2.68 -10.00 10.94
C GLY A 113 3.52 -9.61 12.16
N VAL A 114 3.66 -10.53 13.08
CA VAL A 114 4.73 -10.52 14.09
C VAL A 114 6.02 -11.00 13.42
N HIS A 115 7.16 -10.48 13.86
CA HIS A 115 8.47 -10.92 13.40
C HIS A 115 8.57 -12.45 13.33
N GLY A 116 8.87 -12.96 12.17
CA GLY A 116 9.09 -14.37 11.98
C GLY A 116 7.85 -15.25 12.09
N TYR A 117 6.65 -14.70 12.07
CA TYR A 117 5.45 -15.52 12.15
C TYR A 117 5.15 -16.18 10.80
N VAL A 118 4.92 -17.48 10.88
CA VAL A 118 4.44 -18.30 9.77
C VAL A 118 3.13 -18.94 10.21
N LYS A 119 2.11 -18.87 9.38
CA LYS A 119 0.82 -19.51 9.63
C LYS A 119 0.98 -21.03 9.75
N PRO A 120 0.11 -21.74 10.45
CA PRO A 120 0.18 -23.21 10.58
C PRO A 120 0.25 -23.96 9.24
N ASN A 121 -0.39 -23.42 8.19
CA ASN A 121 -0.34 -23.94 6.82
C ASN A 121 1.01 -23.69 6.10
N GLY A 122 1.93 -22.96 6.72
CA GLY A 122 3.27 -22.67 6.19
C GLY A 122 3.37 -21.37 5.41
N HIS A 123 2.33 -20.57 5.32
CA HIS A 123 2.38 -19.28 4.62
C HIS A 123 2.95 -18.18 5.52
N ALA A 124 3.84 -17.38 4.97
CA ALA A 124 4.37 -16.20 5.63
C ALA A 124 3.31 -15.09 5.71
N MET A 125 3.59 -14.08 6.53
CA MET A 125 2.67 -12.97 6.79
C MET A 125 2.91 -11.78 5.83
N ASP A 126 3.31 -12.08 4.60
CA ASP A 126 3.37 -11.15 3.46
C ASP A 126 2.10 -11.25 2.59
N ASP A 127 1.02 -11.66 3.23
CA ASP A 127 -0.28 -11.87 2.59
C ASP A 127 -1.03 -10.56 2.32
N LEU A 128 -1.82 -10.56 1.26
CA LEU A 128 -2.69 -9.45 0.88
C LEU A 128 -4.15 -9.88 0.94
N TRP A 129 -4.94 -9.11 1.65
CA TRP A 129 -6.36 -9.31 1.83
C TRP A 129 -7.15 -8.08 1.40
N PHE A 130 -8.41 -8.29 1.08
CA PHE A 130 -9.37 -7.23 0.85
C PHE A 130 -10.58 -7.41 1.75
N TYR A 131 -10.89 -6.39 2.53
CA TYR A 131 -12.10 -6.30 3.33
C TYR A 131 -13.20 -5.61 2.53
N ASP A 132 -14.26 -6.33 2.21
CA ASP A 132 -15.47 -5.77 1.61
C ASP A 132 -16.34 -5.17 2.71
N ILE A 133 -16.42 -3.84 2.73
CA ILE A 133 -17.20 -3.10 3.72
C ILE A 133 -18.69 -3.43 3.58
N ASN A 134 -19.19 -3.55 2.35
CA ASN A 134 -20.61 -3.80 2.11
C ASN A 134 -21.04 -5.22 2.51
N ALA A 135 -20.22 -6.21 2.22
CA ALA A 135 -20.51 -7.61 2.56
C ALA A 135 -20.09 -8.01 3.97
N HIS A 136 -19.24 -7.22 4.63
CA HIS A 136 -18.55 -7.58 5.87
C HIS A 136 -17.81 -8.91 5.74
N ALA A 137 -16.94 -8.99 4.74
CA ALA A 137 -16.27 -10.22 4.35
C ALA A 137 -14.82 -9.98 3.93
N TRP A 138 -13.99 -11.01 4.11
CA TRP A 138 -12.63 -11.05 3.61
C TRP A 138 -12.52 -11.79 2.29
N THR A 139 -11.68 -11.29 1.41
CA THR A 139 -11.17 -12.00 0.22
C THR A 139 -9.65 -12.02 0.29
N CYS A 140 -9.04 -13.20 0.25
CA CYS A 140 -7.60 -13.33 0.18
C CYS A 140 -7.14 -13.15 -1.26
N LEU A 141 -6.35 -12.10 -1.51
CA LEU A 141 -5.81 -11.79 -2.83
C LEU A 141 -4.45 -12.45 -3.07
N TYR A 142 -3.68 -12.61 -2.02
CA TYR A 142 -2.39 -13.29 -2.03
C TYR A 142 -2.18 -13.92 -0.64
N PRO A 143 -2.04 -15.25 -0.55
CA PRO A 143 -1.98 -15.94 0.73
C PRO A 143 -0.63 -15.84 1.44
N GLY A 144 0.34 -15.19 0.84
CA GLY A 144 1.73 -15.15 1.29
C GLY A 144 2.57 -16.30 0.76
N MET A 145 3.89 -16.13 0.80
CA MET A 145 4.84 -17.15 0.36
C MET A 145 4.78 -18.38 1.28
N ASN A 146 4.68 -19.57 0.69
CA ASN A 146 4.73 -20.81 1.47
C ASN A 146 6.18 -21.19 1.78
N THR A 147 6.57 -21.04 3.04
CA THR A 147 7.94 -21.29 3.50
C THR A 147 8.37 -22.75 3.39
N LYS A 148 7.41 -23.69 3.50
CA LYS A 148 7.70 -25.15 3.45
C LYS A 148 8.07 -25.62 2.05
N THR A 149 7.52 -24.98 1.02
CA THR A 149 7.74 -25.36 -0.39
C THR A 149 8.73 -24.45 -1.12
N PHE A 150 9.08 -23.33 -0.52
CA PHE A 150 9.88 -22.29 -1.17
C PHE A 150 11.19 -22.81 -1.77
N THR A 151 12.01 -23.46 -0.96
CA THR A 151 13.32 -23.99 -1.40
C THR A 151 13.19 -24.96 -2.56
N GLN A 152 12.20 -25.85 -2.51
CA GLN A 152 11.95 -26.79 -3.60
C GLN A 152 11.51 -26.08 -4.88
N ARG A 153 10.60 -25.11 -4.77
CA ARG A 153 10.16 -24.31 -5.91
C ARG A 153 11.31 -23.51 -6.57
N VAL A 154 12.26 -23.03 -5.76
CA VAL A 154 13.48 -22.38 -6.27
C VAL A 154 14.35 -23.38 -7.04
N LYS A 155 14.57 -24.58 -6.49
CA LYS A 155 15.32 -25.65 -7.17
C LYS A 155 14.67 -26.07 -8.48
N ASP A 156 13.37 -26.14 -8.51
CA ASP A 156 12.57 -26.52 -9.67
C ASP A 156 12.37 -25.38 -10.67
N LYS A 157 12.96 -24.21 -10.43
CA LYS A 157 12.85 -23.00 -11.25
C LYS A 157 11.42 -22.43 -11.36
N GLN A 158 10.52 -22.83 -10.50
CA GLN A 158 9.17 -22.26 -10.35
C GLN A 158 9.20 -20.90 -9.64
N ILE A 159 10.26 -20.63 -8.89
CA ILE A 159 10.60 -19.32 -8.35
C ILE A 159 12.04 -19.03 -8.79
N ARG A 160 12.24 -17.90 -9.42
CA ARG A 160 13.55 -17.50 -9.94
C ARG A 160 13.68 -15.99 -10.01
N LEU A 161 14.88 -15.52 -10.32
CA LEU A 161 15.12 -14.12 -10.64
C LEU A 161 14.97 -13.89 -12.15
N ASP A 162 14.32 -12.80 -12.53
CA ASP A 162 14.35 -12.31 -13.90
C ASP A 162 15.71 -11.67 -14.25
N GLU A 163 15.83 -11.12 -15.44
CA GLU A 163 17.04 -10.44 -15.92
C GLU A 163 17.43 -9.22 -15.10
N ASN A 164 16.47 -8.60 -14.42
CA ASN A 164 16.66 -7.43 -13.55
C ASN A 164 16.93 -7.83 -12.09
N GLY A 165 16.91 -9.11 -11.76
CA GLY A 165 17.03 -9.61 -10.40
C GLY A 165 15.75 -9.50 -9.59
N GLN A 166 14.59 -9.38 -10.24
CA GLN A 166 13.29 -9.43 -9.58
C GLN A 166 12.82 -10.87 -9.40
N LEU A 167 12.28 -11.19 -8.24
CA LEU A 167 11.71 -12.50 -7.97
C LEU A 167 10.38 -12.65 -8.75
N ILE A 168 10.31 -13.72 -9.52
CA ILE A 168 9.12 -14.08 -10.33
C ILE A 168 8.77 -15.54 -10.14
N ASP A 169 7.51 -15.87 -10.38
CA ASP A 169 7.02 -17.26 -10.43
C ASP A 169 7.14 -17.87 -11.83
N ASP A 170 6.60 -19.06 -12.01
CA ASP A 170 6.56 -19.80 -13.28
C ASP A 170 5.68 -19.13 -14.35
N GLU A 171 4.70 -18.31 -13.93
CA GLU A 171 3.87 -17.50 -14.82
C GLU A 171 4.49 -16.11 -15.12
N GLN A 172 5.76 -15.88 -14.78
CA GLN A 172 6.46 -14.59 -14.91
C GLN A 172 5.85 -13.46 -14.07
N GLN A 173 5.06 -13.81 -13.03
CA GLN A 173 4.49 -12.79 -12.16
C GLN A 173 5.47 -12.37 -11.08
N PRO A 174 5.63 -11.07 -10.83
CA PRO A 174 6.42 -10.58 -9.72
C PRO A 174 5.88 -11.09 -8.37
N ILE A 175 6.76 -11.64 -7.57
CA ILE A 175 6.44 -12.10 -6.22
C ILE A 175 6.90 -11.03 -5.23
N PRO A 176 5.98 -10.45 -4.45
CA PRO A 176 6.35 -9.52 -3.41
C PRO A 176 6.84 -10.29 -2.18
N LEU A 177 7.97 -10.96 -2.30
CA LEU A 177 8.62 -11.55 -1.13
C LEU A 177 9.07 -10.42 -0.20
N HIS A 178 8.16 -10.01 0.63
CA HIS A 178 8.34 -8.88 1.49
C HIS A 178 8.38 -9.35 2.94
N PRO A 179 9.42 -9.00 3.69
CA PRO A 179 9.49 -9.33 5.10
C PRO A 179 8.61 -8.36 5.90
N LEU A 180 7.41 -8.11 5.44
CA LEU A 180 6.53 -7.15 6.08
C LEU A 180 5.99 -7.69 7.38
N VAL A 181 6.78 -7.51 8.34
CA VAL A 181 6.38 -7.60 9.72
C VAL A 181 5.85 -6.28 10.24
N HIS A 182 6.11 -5.19 9.52
CA HIS A 182 5.73 -3.84 9.90
C HIS A 182 5.31 -3.06 8.67
N ALA A 183 4.02 -3.08 8.34
CA ALA A 183 3.50 -2.29 7.24
C ALA A 183 3.47 -0.79 7.56
N TRP A 184 3.35 -0.45 8.83
CA TRP A 184 3.29 0.93 9.36
C TRP A 184 2.58 1.91 8.41
N GLY A 185 3.27 2.97 8.01
CA GLY A 185 2.78 3.94 7.05
C GLY A 185 3.22 3.71 5.61
N PHE A 186 3.73 2.52 5.25
CA PHE A 186 4.29 2.23 3.92
C PHE A 186 3.27 1.97 2.84
N LEU A 187 2.00 2.03 3.17
CA LEU A 187 0.89 1.61 2.33
C LEU A 187 0.04 2.82 1.92
N THR A 188 -0.46 2.80 0.69
CA THR A 188 -1.40 3.81 0.20
C THR A 188 -2.24 3.25 -0.96
N TYR A 189 -3.25 4.00 -1.38
CA TYR A 189 -4.06 3.69 -2.56
C TYR A 189 -3.94 4.80 -3.60
N ASP A 190 -3.59 4.41 -4.82
CA ASP A 190 -3.63 5.29 -5.98
C ASP A 190 -5.05 5.32 -6.55
N SER A 191 -5.78 6.37 -6.21
CA SER A 191 -7.17 6.53 -6.64
C SER A 191 -7.32 6.78 -8.14
N ASP A 192 -6.30 7.30 -8.81
CA ASP A 192 -6.37 7.59 -10.24
C ASP A 192 -6.14 6.34 -11.08
N ARG A 193 -5.14 5.52 -10.71
CA ARG A 193 -4.81 4.28 -11.42
C ARG A 193 -5.50 3.04 -10.87
N LYS A 194 -6.24 3.16 -9.74
CA LYS A 194 -6.93 2.06 -9.06
C LYS A 194 -5.97 0.96 -8.61
N LYS A 195 -4.86 1.34 -8.01
CA LYS A 195 -3.82 0.41 -7.54
C LYS A 195 -3.55 0.58 -6.06
N PHE A 196 -3.48 -0.54 -5.35
CA PHE A 196 -2.89 -0.55 -4.03
C PHE A 196 -1.38 -0.43 -4.17
N ALA A 197 -0.75 0.45 -3.41
CA ALA A 197 0.67 0.73 -3.51
C ALA A 197 1.37 0.57 -2.16
N PHE A 198 2.59 0.03 -2.17
CA PHE A 198 3.38 -0.10 -0.97
C PHE A 198 4.88 0.06 -1.24
N LEU A 199 5.60 0.45 -0.20
CA LEU A 199 7.05 0.48 -0.19
C LEU A 199 7.58 -0.77 0.52
N SER A 200 8.65 -1.35 -0.01
CA SER A 200 9.37 -2.38 0.70
C SER A 200 10.31 -1.76 1.74
N TRP A 201 10.21 -2.19 2.99
CA TRP A 201 11.10 -1.72 4.05
C TRP A 201 12.59 -2.00 3.76
N ASN A 202 12.88 -3.13 3.17
CA ASN A 202 14.22 -3.48 2.69
C ASN A 202 14.54 -2.89 1.31
N GLY A 203 13.95 -1.78 0.98
CA GLY A 203 14.05 -1.12 -0.31
C GLY A 203 15.44 -0.78 -0.82
N LEU A 204 16.46 -1.22 -0.16
CA LEU A 204 17.86 -1.09 -0.56
C LEU A 204 18.25 -1.94 -1.78
N GLY A 205 17.28 -2.35 -2.60
CA GLY A 205 17.52 -3.09 -3.81
C GLY A 205 17.74 -4.60 -3.59
N ASN A 206 17.46 -5.09 -2.40
CA ASN A 206 17.48 -6.52 -2.15
C ASN A 206 16.17 -7.14 -2.62
N THR A 207 16.25 -7.97 -3.61
CA THR A 207 15.11 -8.73 -4.15
C THR A 207 14.70 -9.84 -3.20
N VAL A 208 15.63 -10.32 -2.38
CA VAL A 208 15.46 -11.43 -1.46
C VAL A 208 15.77 -10.99 -0.04
N PRO A 209 14.76 -10.54 0.70
CA PRO A 209 14.93 -10.16 2.09
C PRO A 209 15.00 -11.39 3.00
N ARG A 210 16.02 -11.47 3.84
CA ARG A 210 16.25 -12.59 4.76
C ARG A 210 15.74 -12.37 6.16
N TYR A 211 15.77 -11.14 6.60
CA TYR A 211 15.85 -10.82 8.02
C TYR A 211 14.59 -11.11 8.85
N PHE A 212 13.41 -11.10 8.22
CA PHE A 212 12.15 -11.17 8.97
C PHE A 212 11.22 -12.32 8.58
N LEU A 213 11.66 -13.21 7.70
CA LEU A 213 10.83 -14.34 7.32
C LEU A 213 10.81 -15.40 8.40
N GLY A 214 9.66 -15.61 8.99
CA GLY A 214 9.42 -16.74 9.86
C GLY A 214 9.58 -18.03 9.08
N GLY A 215 10.21 -19.02 9.70
CA GLY A 215 10.57 -20.23 9.01
C GLY A 215 11.79 -20.03 8.09
N GLU A 216 12.60 -19.01 8.35
CA GLU A 216 13.84 -18.69 7.65
C GLU A 216 14.71 -19.91 7.40
N LYS A 217 14.80 -20.81 8.41
CA LYS A 217 15.55 -22.06 8.26
C LYS A 217 15.02 -22.96 7.14
N GLN A 218 13.72 -22.94 6.90
CA GLN A 218 13.07 -23.73 5.84
C GLN A 218 13.30 -23.12 4.46
N MET A 219 13.51 -21.81 4.40
CA MET A 219 13.75 -21.06 3.16
C MET A 219 15.25 -20.82 2.90
N ASP A 220 16.13 -21.01 3.89
CA ASP A 220 17.52 -20.56 3.87
C ASP A 220 18.30 -21.09 2.66
N GLU A 221 18.11 -22.33 2.28
CA GLU A 221 18.79 -22.91 1.11
C GLU A 221 18.28 -22.26 -0.20
N GLY A 222 16.98 -22.08 -0.36
CA GLY A 222 16.40 -21.41 -1.52
C GLY A 222 16.85 -19.95 -1.61
N LEU A 223 16.88 -19.24 -0.48
CA LEU A 223 17.37 -17.86 -0.41
C LEU A 223 18.85 -17.76 -0.80
N LYS A 224 19.70 -18.68 -0.34
CA LYS A 224 21.14 -18.73 -0.72
C LYS A 224 21.33 -18.96 -2.21
N LEU A 225 20.51 -19.82 -2.83
CA LEU A 225 20.55 -20.04 -4.27
C LEU A 225 20.23 -18.77 -5.04
N LEU A 226 19.14 -18.08 -4.65
CA LEU A 226 18.73 -16.81 -5.27
C LEU A 226 19.78 -15.69 -5.04
N GLU A 227 20.35 -15.61 -3.84
CA GLU A 227 21.40 -14.62 -3.54
C GLU A 227 22.66 -14.86 -4.37
N ALA A 228 23.05 -16.12 -4.57
CA ALA A 228 24.19 -16.45 -5.42
C ALA A 228 23.93 -16.01 -6.88
N GLU A 229 22.73 -16.23 -7.38
CA GLU A 229 22.31 -15.78 -8.71
C GLU A 229 22.25 -14.24 -8.81
N LEU A 230 21.80 -13.55 -7.75
CA LEU A 230 21.67 -12.09 -7.70
C LEU A 230 23.00 -11.35 -7.77
N LYS A 231 24.12 -11.97 -7.35
CA LYS A 231 25.45 -11.34 -7.39
C LYS A 231 25.86 -10.88 -8.79
N ASP A 232 25.40 -11.60 -9.79
CA ASP A 232 25.73 -11.34 -11.19
C ASP A 232 24.71 -10.46 -11.90
N LYS A 233 23.63 -10.06 -11.21
CA LYS A 233 22.54 -9.26 -11.78
C LYS A 233 22.56 -7.81 -11.27
N LYS A 234 22.00 -6.92 -12.07
CA LYS A 234 21.76 -5.53 -11.65
C LYS A 234 20.86 -5.55 -10.42
N LYS A 235 21.31 -4.95 -9.32
CA LYS A 235 20.47 -4.80 -8.14
C LYS A 235 19.32 -3.85 -8.45
N LEU A 236 18.11 -4.29 -8.14
CA LEU A 236 16.94 -3.43 -8.21
C LEU A 236 17.06 -2.32 -7.17
N VAL A 237 16.81 -1.11 -7.61
CA VAL A 237 16.70 0.05 -6.73
C VAL A 237 15.34 0.10 -6.08
N TYR A 238 15.26 0.85 -4.99
CA TYR A 238 14.04 1.06 -4.26
C TYR A 238 12.94 1.58 -5.16
N SER A 239 11.87 0.82 -5.29
CA SER A 239 10.75 1.17 -6.16
C SER A 239 9.43 0.77 -5.51
N PRO A 240 8.34 1.51 -5.76
CA PRO A 240 7.05 1.10 -5.24
C PRO A 240 6.60 -0.22 -5.89
N TRP A 241 5.92 -1.00 -5.09
CA TRP A 241 5.12 -2.11 -5.54
C TRP A 241 3.68 -1.66 -5.71
N PHE A 242 2.99 -2.29 -6.64
CA PHE A 242 1.57 -2.08 -6.88
C PHE A 242 0.85 -3.41 -6.94
N TYR A 243 -0.39 -3.42 -6.47
CA TYR A 243 -1.36 -4.45 -6.80
C TYR A 243 -2.43 -3.82 -7.67
N ASP A 244 -2.53 -4.30 -8.89
CA ASP A 244 -3.51 -3.82 -9.86
C ASP A 244 -4.85 -4.49 -9.60
N VAL A 245 -5.85 -3.70 -9.23
CA VAL A 245 -7.18 -4.19 -8.86
C VAL A 245 -7.92 -4.82 -10.04
N ALA A 246 -7.65 -4.35 -11.27
CA ALA A 246 -8.33 -4.84 -12.46
C ALA A 246 -7.82 -6.22 -12.89
N THR A 247 -6.51 -6.43 -12.78
CA THR A 247 -5.87 -7.70 -13.20
C THR A 247 -5.67 -8.69 -12.07
N GLY A 248 -5.68 -8.22 -10.81
CA GLY A 248 -5.37 -9.04 -9.64
C GLY A 248 -3.90 -9.41 -9.53
N ARG A 249 -3.00 -8.62 -10.11
CA ARG A 249 -1.57 -8.94 -10.20
C ARG A 249 -0.70 -7.90 -9.50
N PHE A 250 0.43 -8.36 -8.96
CA PHE A 250 1.46 -7.47 -8.47
C PHE A 250 2.30 -6.93 -9.63
N GLU A 251 2.70 -5.68 -9.48
CA GLU A 251 3.64 -5.00 -10.36
C GLU A 251 4.72 -4.34 -9.53
N ARG A 252 5.92 -4.29 -10.03
CA ARG A 252 6.99 -3.51 -9.44
C ARG A 252 7.53 -2.52 -10.45
N SER A 253 7.56 -1.26 -10.08
CA SER A 253 8.22 -0.26 -10.90
C SER A 253 9.73 -0.39 -10.75
N LEU A 254 10.43 -0.68 -11.83
CA LEU A 254 11.89 -0.67 -11.86
C LEU A 254 12.37 0.73 -12.17
N THR A 255 13.16 1.31 -11.30
CA THR A 255 13.72 2.65 -11.49
C THR A 255 15.23 2.62 -11.30
N ASP A 256 15.95 3.41 -12.11
CA ASP A 256 17.41 3.50 -12.04
C ASP A 256 17.91 4.51 -11.01
N ASN A 257 17.02 5.37 -10.52
CA ASN A 257 17.38 6.48 -9.66
C ASN A 257 16.78 6.36 -8.26
N ALA A 258 17.10 5.30 -7.53
CA ALA A 258 16.78 5.31 -6.12
C ALA A 258 17.46 6.49 -5.45
N THR A 259 16.68 7.47 -5.05
CA THR A 259 17.13 8.37 -4.00
C THR A 259 17.22 7.56 -2.71
N ALA A 260 18.14 7.90 -1.84
CA ALA A 260 18.18 7.33 -0.51
C ALA A 260 16.86 7.71 0.20
N ILE A 261 15.82 6.89 0.03
CA ILE A 261 14.58 7.05 0.78
C ILE A 261 14.93 6.72 2.21
N GLY A 262 15.31 7.78 2.91
CA GLY A 262 15.42 7.80 4.33
C GLY A 262 16.18 6.66 4.97
N ALA A 263 17.49 6.74 4.98
CA ALA A 263 18.30 6.01 5.93
C ALA A 263 17.96 6.38 7.40
N GLY A 264 16.91 7.12 7.66
CA GLY A 264 16.63 7.75 8.93
C GLY A 264 15.20 7.67 9.46
N GLY A 265 14.49 6.59 9.24
CA GLY A 265 13.16 6.42 9.83
C GLY A 265 12.16 5.79 8.88
N PHE A 266 11.10 5.25 9.42
CA PHE A 266 10.05 4.63 8.62
C PHE A 266 9.21 5.71 7.96
N PRO A 267 9.25 5.87 6.61
CA PRO A 267 8.47 6.88 5.93
C PRO A 267 6.99 6.55 5.96
N GLN A 268 6.17 7.59 5.99
CA GLN A 268 4.78 7.48 5.62
C GLN A 268 4.66 7.62 4.10
N PHE A 269 3.86 6.76 3.49
CA PHE A 269 3.68 6.74 2.05
C PHE A 269 2.29 7.24 1.69
N HIS A 270 2.22 8.33 0.95
CA HIS A 270 0.98 8.98 0.59
C HIS A 270 0.89 9.17 -0.92
N TYR A 271 -0.22 8.76 -1.51
CA TYR A 271 -0.59 9.22 -2.84
C TYR A 271 -1.22 10.61 -2.74
N VAL A 272 -0.74 11.55 -3.54
CA VAL A 272 -1.22 12.94 -3.62
C VAL A 272 -1.90 13.14 -4.97
N PRO A 273 -3.24 13.03 -5.08
CA PRO A 273 -3.96 13.05 -6.35
C PRO A 273 -3.75 14.36 -7.13
N ALA A 274 -3.69 15.49 -6.44
CA ALA A 274 -3.47 16.81 -7.07
C ALA A 274 -2.13 16.89 -7.79
N LYS A 275 -1.13 16.13 -7.40
CA LYS A 275 0.20 16.05 -8.05
C LYS A 275 0.35 14.78 -8.90
N LYS A 276 -0.54 13.79 -8.76
CA LYS A 276 -0.43 12.44 -9.34
C LYS A 276 0.90 11.76 -8.99
N GLN A 277 1.38 11.98 -7.79
CA GLN A 277 2.67 11.54 -7.30
C GLN A 277 2.55 10.89 -5.91
N PHE A 278 3.55 10.10 -5.57
CA PHE A 278 3.67 9.51 -4.24
C PHE A 278 4.75 10.23 -3.44
N PHE A 279 4.43 10.47 -2.19
CA PHE A 279 5.34 11.08 -1.23
C PHE A 279 5.70 10.07 -0.15
N ALA A 280 6.98 9.75 -0.04
CA ALA A 280 7.54 8.97 1.06
C ALA A 280 8.17 9.96 2.06
N VAL A 281 7.47 10.17 3.17
CA VAL A 281 7.79 11.22 4.13
C VAL A 281 8.44 10.59 5.36
N GLY A 282 9.76 10.63 5.40
CA GLY A 282 10.58 10.13 6.51
C GLY A 282 10.87 11.18 7.57
N SER A 283 11.78 10.88 8.50
CA SER A 283 12.23 11.83 9.53
C SER A 283 13.12 12.95 8.95
N ALA A 284 14.08 12.61 8.12
CA ALA A 284 15.03 13.56 7.55
C ALA A 284 14.87 13.80 6.05
N THR A 285 14.01 13.04 5.40
CA THR A 285 13.90 13.05 3.95
C THR A 285 12.45 13.02 3.50
N VAL A 286 12.18 13.68 2.40
CA VAL A 286 10.94 13.54 1.64
C VAL A 286 11.32 13.12 0.21
N ALA A 287 10.98 11.91 -0.14
CA ALA A 287 11.19 11.40 -1.48
C ALA A 287 9.87 11.38 -2.25
N ILE A 288 9.93 11.81 -3.51
CA ILE A 288 8.75 11.90 -4.38
C ILE A 288 8.94 10.93 -5.54
N TYR A 289 7.99 10.01 -5.71
CA TYR A 289 7.94 9.12 -6.85
C TYR A 289 6.91 9.62 -7.88
N ASP A 290 7.38 9.85 -9.09
CA ASP A 290 6.57 10.21 -10.24
C ASP A 290 6.31 8.96 -11.09
N PRO A 291 5.11 8.39 -11.06
CA PRO A 291 4.81 7.17 -11.79
C PRO A 291 4.78 7.36 -13.32
N ALA A 292 4.53 8.56 -13.80
CA ALA A 292 4.54 8.85 -15.23
C ALA A 292 5.96 8.83 -15.80
N LYS A 293 6.95 9.19 -14.98
CA LYS A 293 8.36 9.19 -15.36
C LYS A 293 9.10 7.95 -14.87
N ASN A 294 8.46 7.17 -13.99
CA ASN A 294 9.08 6.07 -13.26
C ASN A 294 10.38 6.50 -12.55
N GLN A 295 10.32 7.61 -11.83
CA GLN A 295 11.51 8.21 -11.22
C GLN A 295 11.22 8.72 -9.81
N TRP A 296 12.25 8.61 -8.96
CA TRP A 296 12.30 9.26 -7.68
C TRP A 296 13.00 10.61 -7.76
N SER A 297 12.61 11.53 -6.90
CA SER A 297 13.34 12.76 -6.62
C SER A 297 13.40 12.99 -5.12
N ASP A 298 14.49 13.59 -4.64
CA ASP A 298 14.63 14.06 -3.27
C ASP A 298 14.11 15.50 -3.20
N ALA A 299 13.07 15.72 -2.41
CA ALA A 299 12.46 17.05 -2.29
C ALA A 299 13.36 18.06 -1.57
N LYS A 300 14.28 17.60 -0.69
CA LYS A 300 15.16 18.47 0.12
C LYS A 300 14.37 19.59 0.82
N PRO A 301 13.43 19.24 1.71
CA PRO A 301 12.55 20.20 2.33
C PRO A 301 13.31 21.23 3.18
N LYS A 302 12.77 22.43 3.25
CA LYS A 302 13.26 23.49 4.13
C LYS A 302 12.67 23.35 5.53
N GLY A 303 13.25 24.03 6.50
CA GLY A 303 12.74 24.11 7.88
C GLY A 303 13.24 22.99 8.78
N PRO A 304 12.65 22.84 9.98
CA PRO A 304 13.05 21.81 10.95
C PRO A 304 12.66 20.42 10.45
N SER A 305 13.60 19.49 10.45
CA SER A 305 13.28 18.09 10.13
C SER A 305 12.69 17.38 11.33
N PRO A 306 11.60 16.60 11.18
CA PRO A 306 11.13 15.73 12.25
C PRO A 306 12.20 14.67 12.56
N GLN A 307 12.31 14.28 13.83
CA GLN A 307 13.35 13.37 14.30
C GLN A 307 12.83 11.99 14.68
N GLY A 308 11.52 11.82 14.75
CA GLY A 308 10.90 10.59 15.18
C GLY A 308 11.06 9.44 14.20
N TYR A 309 11.22 8.26 14.76
CA TYR A 309 11.53 7.05 14.02
C TYR A 309 10.30 6.43 13.34
N ASP A 310 9.14 6.46 14.01
CA ASP A 310 7.94 5.69 13.63
C ASP A 310 6.70 6.53 13.95
N ALA A 311 6.48 7.55 13.14
CA ALA A 311 5.44 8.54 13.40
C ALA A 311 4.11 8.19 12.72
N CYS A 312 3.02 8.51 13.40
CA CYS A 312 1.69 8.54 12.83
C CYS A 312 1.48 9.80 12.00
N GLY A 313 0.61 9.74 10.99
CA GLY A 313 0.27 10.92 10.23
C GLY A 313 -0.74 10.69 9.12
N CYS A 314 -1.14 11.77 8.49
CA CYS A 314 -2.11 11.76 7.41
C CYS A 314 -1.89 12.91 6.41
N TYR A 315 -2.53 12.78 5.25
CA TYR A 315 -2.51 13.80 4.22
C TYR A 315 -3.80 14.66 4.29
N ASP A 316 -3.63 15.96 4.55
CA ASP A 316 -4.67 16.98 4.47
C ASP A 316 -4.83 17.43 3.02
N THR A 317 -5.91 16.97 2.41
CA THR A 317 -6.21 17.25 1.00
C THR A 317 -6.63 18.69 0.74
N LYS A 318 -7.13 19.41 1.75
CA LYS A 318 -7.56 20.81 1.64
C LYS A 318 -6.37 21.76 1.61
N ARG A 319 -5.39 21.53 2.51
CA ARG A 319 -4.23 22.43 2.66
C ARG A 319 -2.98 21.95 1.91
N GLY A 320 -3.02 20.75 1.30
CA GLY A 320 -1.87 20.16 0.65
C GLY A 320 -0.72 19.87 1.63
N ARG A 321 -1.05 19.41 2.83
CA ARG A 321 -0.08 19.16 3.92
C ARG A 321 -0.08 17.72 4.34
N ILE A 322 1.08 17.21 4.71
CA ILE A 322 1.23 15.92 5.37
C ILE A 322 1.56 16.19 6.83
N TYR A 323 0.64 15.83 7.72
CA TYR A 323 0.87 15.90 9.16
C TYR A 323 1.66 14.66 9.61
N ARG A 324 2.53 14.89 10.59
CA ARG A 324 3.30 13.86 11.24
C ARG A 324 3.36 14.14 12.73
N ASN A 325 2.87 13.21 13.54
CA ASN A 325 3.02 13.25 14.99
C ASN A 325 4.19 12.35 15.37
N ASP A 326 5.21 12.93 16.00
CA ASP A 326 6.41 12.20 16.34
C ASP A 326 6.14 11.20 17.47
N GLY A 327 6.56 9.95 17.24
CA GLY A 327 6.43 8.87 18.23
C GLY A 327 7.55 8.83 19.28
N ASP A 328 8.58 9.66 19.15
CA ASP A 328 9.68 9.70 20.11
C ASP A 328 9.41 10.69 21.25
N ALA A 329 8.85 10.15 22.33
CA ALA A 329 8.55 10.94 23.54
C ALA A 329 9.77 11.67 24.16
N SER A 330 11.00 11.27 23.80
CA SER A 330 12.20 11.90 24.32
C SER A 330 12.53 13.23 23.65
N LYS A 331 11.92 13.51 22.49
CA LYS A 331 12.24 14.67 21.66
C LYS A 331 11.15 15.73 21.58
N ASP A 332 9.96 15.46 22.13
CA ASP A 332 8.82 16.37 22.27
C ASP A 332 8.61 17.35 21.10
N GLU A 333 8.73 16.83 19.88
CA GLU A 333 8.54 17.67 18.69
C GLU A 333 7.06 17.86 18.34
N GLY A 334 6.19 17.03 18.91
CA GLY A 334 4.75 17.15 18.75
C GLY A 334 4.30 17.00 17.29
N LEU A 335 3.37 17.86 16.89
CA LEU A 335 2.78 17.82 15.55
C LEU A 335 3.60 18.64 14.55
N MET A 336 4.13 17.96 13.53
CA MET A 336 4.82 18.56 12.41
C MET A 336 3.93 18.57 11.17
N ALA A 337 4.10 19.54 10.29
CA ALA A 337 3.45 19.58 8.98
C ALA A 337 4.48 19.77 7.87
N TYR A 338 4.44 18.92 6.87
CA TYR A 338 5.12 19.11 5.61
C TYR A 338 4.15 19.75 4.61
N ASP A 339 4.44 20.95 4.19
CA ASP A 339 3.67 21.68 3.18
C ASP A 339 4.26 21.37 1.80
N ILE A 340 3.45 20.74 0.96
CA ILE A 340 3.86 20.20 -0.34
C ILE A 340 4.20 21.32 -1.32
N GLU A 341 3.46 22.43 -1.29
CA GLU A 341 3.65 23.52 -2.25
C GLU A 341 4.92 24.33 -1.96
N SER A 342 5.14 24.70 -0.69
CA SER A 342 6.33 25.44 -0.28
C SER A 342 7.56 24.56 -0.10
N ASN A 343 7.39 23.23 -0.13
CA ASN A 343 8.42 22.24 0.15
C ASN A 343 9.11 22.52 1.48
N SER A 344 8.33 22.62 2.56
CA SER A 344 8.88 23.01 3.86
C SER A 344 8.19 22.31 5.03
N TRP A 345 8.96 22.05 6.08
CA TRP A 345 8.49 21.59 7.36
C TRP A 345 8.19 22.75 8.31
N SER A 346 7.15 22.57 9.10
CA SER A 346 6.78 23.46 10.19
C SER A 346 6.46 22.66 11.45
N HIS A 347 6.93 23.15 12.60
CA HIS A 347 6.53 22.66 13.91
C HIS A 347 5.29 23.46 14.35
N LEU A 348 4.14 22.80 14.42
CA LEU A 348 2.86 23.50 14.58
C LEU A 348 2.58 24.02 15.98
N LYS A 349 3.06 23.32 17.03
CA LYS A 349 2.86 23.69 18.44
C LYS A 349 1.40 23.99 18.78
N PRO A 350 0.47 23.06 18.55
CA PRO A 350 -0.94 23.29 18.78
C PRO A 350 -1.24 23.51 20.26
N THR A 351 -2.27 24.29 20.53
CA THR A 351 -2.84 24.44 21.88
C THR A 351 -3.78 23.26 22.21
N GLY A 352 -4.27 23.20 23.46
CA GLY A 352 -5.21 22.15 23.90
C GLY A 352 -4.51 20.87 24.38
N THR A 353 -5.28 19.80 24.47
CA THR A 353 -4.82 18.51 24.98
C THR A 353 -4.25 17.65 23.85
N ALA A 354 -2.95 17.80 23.60
CA ALA A 354 -2.28 16.97 22.59
C ALA A 354 -2.36 15.47 22.93
N PRO A 355 -2.50 14.60 21.91
CA PRO A 355 -2.33 13.17 22.13
C PRO A 355 -0.91 12.89 22.62
N PRO A 356 -0.72 11.85 23.45
CA PRO A 356 0.62 11.43 23.83
C PRO A 356 1.41 11.06 22.58
N PRO A 357 2.73 11.23 22.59
CA PRO A 357 3.57 10.73 21.51
C PRO A 357 3.28 9.25 21.27
N ALA A 358 3.01 8.89 20.04
CA ALA A 358 2.68 7.55 19.66
C ALA A 358 3.27 7.21 18.29
N ASN A 359 3.79 6.00 18.21
CA ASN A 359 4.16 5.42 16.93
C ASN A 359 2.94 4.81 16.24
N THR A 360 3.12 4.34 15.03
CA THR A 360 2.07 3.67 14.24
C THR A 360 1.53 2.40 14.89
N ASN A 361 2.26 1.84 15.87
CA ASN A 361 1.80 0.69 16.64
C ASN A 361 0.72 1.04 17.67
N ALA A 362 0.57 2.31 17.99
CA ALA A 362 -0.33 2.76 19.03
C ALA A 362 -1.50 3.61 18.52
N ALA A 363 -1.33 4.28 17.38
CA ALA A 363 -2.30 5.27 16.94
C ALA A 363 -2.52 5.28 15.42
N TYR A 364 -3.71 5.70 15.03
CA TYR A 364 -4.13 5.97 13.67
C TYR A 364 -4.47 7.45 13.51
N PHE A 365 -4.03 8.07 12.42
CA PHE A 365 -4.31 9.45 12.06
C PHE A 365 -4.96 9.53 10.70
N GLU A 366 -6.05 10.29 10.59
CA GLU A 366 -6.72 10.53 9.31
C GLU A 366 -7.30 11.94 9.25
N TYR A 367 -7.22 12.55 8.08
CA TYR A 367 -7.88 13.82 7.80
C TYR A 367 -9.31 13.59 7.31
N ASP A 368 -10.27 14.06 8.09
CA ASP A 368 -11.68 14.12 7.71
C ASP A 368 -11.93 15.41 6.93
N ALA A 369 -11.98 15.32 5.61
CA ALA A 369 -12.20 16.46 4.73
C ALA A 369 -13.62 17.08 4.86
N ARG A 370 -14.60 16.34 5.37
CA ARG A 370 -15.96 16.84 5.58
C ARG A 370 -16.04 17.76 6.78
N LEU A 371 -15.36 17.38 7.86
CA LEU A 371 -15.33 18.15 9.10
C LEU A 371 -14.14 19.11 9.17
N ASP A 372 -13.20 18.98 8.22
CA ASP A 372 -11.97 19.76 8.16
C ASP A 372 -11.10 19.63 9.42
N VAL A 373 -10.97 18.40 9.90
CA VAL A 373 -10.18 18.08 11.10
C VAL A 373 -9.29 16.85 10.89
N VAL A 374 -8.28 16.70 11.72
CA VAL A 374 -7.53 15.44 11.84
C VAL A 374 -8.05 14.69 13.04
N VAL A 375 -8.51 13.47 12.82
CA VAL A 375 -8.91 12.56 13.90
C VAL A 375 -7.76 11.59 14.19
N ALA A 376 -7.32 11.60 15.44
CA ALA A 376 -6.29 10.71 15.95
C ALA A 376 -6.90 9.71 16.93
N ILE A 377 -6.81 8.42 16.63
CA ILE A 377 -7.31 7.35 17.49
C ILE A 377 -6.12 6.64 18.15
N HIS A 378 -5.98 6.82 19.44
CA HIS A 378 -4.97 6.14 20.26
C HIS A 378 -5.58 4.90 20.89
N PHE A 379 -5.09 3.73 20.51
CA PHE A 379 -5.66 2.45 20.91
C PHE A 379 -5.14 1.95 22.25
N HIS A 380 -3.89 2.24 22.58
CA HIS A 380 -3.27 1.77 23.83
C HIS A 380 -2.24 2.76 24.37
N GLY A 381 -1.62 2.43 25.50
CA GLY A 381 -0.64 3.27 26.17
C GLY A 381 -1.23 4.00 27.37
N LYS A 382 -0.63 5.14 27.73
CA LYS A 382 -1.00 5.89 28.96
C LYS A 382 -2.37 6.56 28.87
N SER A 383 -2.83 6.87 27.67
CA SER A 383 -4.05 7.65 27.47
C SER A 383 -4.76 7.23 26.18
N PRO A 384 -5.33 6.01 26.12
CA PRO A 384 -6.12 5.61 24.96
C PRO A 384 -7.35 6.51 24.82
N GLY A 385 -7.74 6.81 23.59
CA GLY A 385 -8.86 7.72 23.30
C GLY A 385 -8.80 8.31 21.91
N VAL A 386 -9.72 9.18 21.63
CA VAL A 386 -9.76 9.93 20.36
C VAL A 386 -9.44 11.39 20.65
N PHE A 387 -8.58 11.95 19.81
CA PHE A 387 -8.15 13.34 19.83
C PHE A 387 -8.46 13.96 18.48
N VAL A 388 -8.87 15.21 18.47
CA VAL A 388 -9.22 15.89 17.22
C VAL A 388 -8.43 17.18 17.11
N TYR A 389 -7.69 17.29 16.03
CA TYR A 389 -6.93 18.49 15.71
C TYR A 389 -7.67 19.35 14.71
N ASP A 390 -7.88 20.61 15.05
CA ASP A 390 -8.41 21.64 14.16
C ASP A 390 -7.23 22.40 13.51
N PRO A 391 -7.00 22.22 12.21
CA PRO A 391 -5.87 22.88 11.55
C PRO A 391 -6.01 24.39 11.40
N ASP A 392 -7.25 24.94 11.36
CA ASP A 392 -7.46 26.36 11.23
C ASP A 392 -7.25 27.10 12.56
N GLN A 393 -7.59 26.46 13.67
CA GLN A 393 -7.36 26.99 15.02
C GLN A 393 -5.98 26.59 15.58
N ASN A 394 -5.29 25.66 14.94
CA ASN A 394 -4.08 25.05 15.46
C ASN A 394 -4.25 24.56 16.91
N SER A 395 -5.28 23.74 17.13
CA SER A 395 -5.61 23.29 18.48
C SER A 395 -6.11 21.85 18.51
N TRP A 396 -5.80 21.14 19.59
CA TRP A 396 -6.37 19.84 19.92
C TRP A 396 -7.61 20.02 20.79
N SER A 397 -8.63 19.22 20.54
CA SER A 397 -9.79 19.07 21.41
C SER A 397 -9.43 18.32 22.70
N ASP A 398 -10.35 18.33 23.65
CA ASP A 398 -10.27 17.41 24.78
C ASP A 398 -10.37 15.95 24.29
N ARG A 399 -9.72 15.08 25.04
CA ARG A 399 -9.74 13.64 24.76
C ARG A 399 -11.15 13.09 24.88
N LEU A 400 -11.61 12.43 23.82
CA LEU A 400 -12.82 11.62 23.83
C LEU A 400 -12.44 10.18 24.23
N PRO A 401 -13.03 9.62 25.30
CA PRO A 401 -12.69 8.27 25.74
C PRO A 401 -13.25 7.21 24.82
N PHE A 402 -12.65 6.02 24.86
CA PHE A 402 -13.31 4.83 24.36
C PHE A 402 -14.55 4.53 25.21
N PRO A 403 -15.70 4.20 24.60
CA PRO A 403 -16.97 4.17 25.31
C PRO A 403 -17.17 2.98 26.24
N ALA A 404 -16.40 1.93 26.19
CA ALA A 404 -16.72 0.73 26.94
C ALA A 404 -15.56 0.07 27.64
N ALA A 405 -15.82 -0.34 28.87
CA ALA A 405 -15.11 -1.42 29.54
C ALA A 405 -15.24 -2.67 28.67
N GLY A 406 -14.20 -3.04 27.92
CA GLY A 406 -14.23 -4.23 27.04
C GLY A 406 -13.38 -4.13 25.79
N LEU A 407 -13.21 -2.96 25.24
CA LEU A 407 -12.25 -2.72 24.14
C LEU A 407 -10.83 -2.85 24.69
N LYS A 408 -10.29 -4.05 24.69
CA LYS A 408 -8.89 -4.29 25.01
C LYS A 408 -8.12 -4.44 23.71
N PHE A 409 -7.47 -3.37 23.31
CA PHE A 409 -6.49 -3.45 22.22
C PHE A 409 -5.16 -3.89 22.84
N GLN A 410 -4.65 -5.03 22.41
CA GLN A 410 -3.29 -5.43 22.77
C GLN A 410 -2.29 -4.53 22.07
N TYR A 411 -2.62 -4.15 20.83
CA TYR A 411 -1.91 -3.21 19.95
C TYR A 411 -2.91 -2.30 19.26
N ALA A 412 -2.47 -1.45 18.35
CA ALA A 412 -3.37 -0.66 17.52
C ALA A 412 -4.23 -1.55 16.62
N ALA A 413 -5.44 -1.09 16.31
CA ALA A 413 -6.27 -1.73 15.30
C ALA A 413 -5.83 -1.30 13.90
N ASN A 414 -5.85 -2.22 12.94
CA ASN A 414 -5.76 -1.88 11.53
C ASN A 414 -6.99 -1.07 11.15
N THR A 415 -6.78 0.20 10.80
CA THR A 415 -7.90 1.15 10.70
C THR A 415 -7.92 1.82 9.34
N CYS A 416 -9.12 2.03 8.80
CA CYS A 416 -9.37 2.91 7.67
C CYS A 416 -10.61 3.77 7.93
N PHE A 417 -10.67 4.93 7.27
CA PHE A 417 -11.81 5.85 7.33
C PHE A 417 -12.63 5.76 6.05
N ASP A 418 -13.86 5.29 6.16
CA ASP A 418 -14.83 5.31 5.07
C ASP A 418 -15.58 6.62 5.04
N ARG A 419 -15.27 7.45 4.06
CA ARG A 419 -15.86 8.79 3.89
C ARG A 419 -17.34 8.77 3.56
N GLU A 420 -17.83 7.73 2.88
CA GLU A 420 -19.25 7.61 2.51
C GLU A 420 -20.13 7.29 3.72
N LEU A 421 -19.68 6.34 4.54
CA LEU A 421 -20.34 6.01 5.81
C LEU A 421 -19.97 6.98 6.93
N ASN A 422 -18.95 7.81 6.73
CA ASN A 422 -18.39 8.69 7.74
C ASN A 422 -18.07 7.92 9.03
N ALA A 423 -17.28 6.85 8.88
CA ALA A 423 -16.98 5.93 9.95
C ALA A 423 -15.58 5.31 9.82
N TYR A 424 -14.95 5.08 10.95
CA TYR A 424 -13.65 4.41 11.06
C TYR A 424 -13.86 2.92 11.28
N PHE A 425 -13.37 2.09 10.39
CA PHE A 425 -13.38 0.64 10.51
C PHE A 425 -12.06 0.18 11.12
N CYS A 426 -12.12 -0.47 12.26
CA CYS A 426 -10.99 -0.87 13.08
C CYS A 426 -10.96 -2.39 13.19
N HIS A 427 -10.04 -3.06 12.50
CA HIS A 427 -9.83 -4.49 12.56
C HIS A 427 -8.88 -4.82 13.70
N VAL A 428 -9.39 -5.43 14.74
CA VAL A 428 -8.70 -5.74 15.99
C VAL A 428 -8.36 -7.22 16.05
N ALA A 429 -7.18 -7.57 16.56
CA ALA A 429 -6.86 -8.97 16.85
C ALA A 429 -7.88 -9.53 17.84
N GLY A 430 -8.41 -10.72 17.54
CA GLY A 430 -9.23 -11.49 18.47
C GLY A 430 -8.37 -12.21 19.52
N ASP A 431 -9.03 -13.06 20.31
CA ASP A 431 -8.36 -13.86 21.34
C ASP A 431 -7.34 -14.85 20.75
N SER A 432 -7.50 -15.22 19.49
CA SER A 432 -6.52 -15.98 18.72
C SER A 432 -5.97 -15.13 17.58
N SER A 433 -4.73 -15.41 17.19
CA SER A 433 -4.05 -14.70 16.09
C SER A 433 -4.77 -14.79 14.73
N ASP A 434 -5.74 -15.70 14.60
CA ASP A 434 -6.39 -16.02 13.34
C ASP A 434 -7.82 -15.46 13.22
N ASN A 435 -8.33 -14.78 14.26
CA ASN A 435 -9.69 -14.25 14.29
C ASN A 435 -9.68 -12.77 14.66
N GLY A 436 -9.78 -11.93 13.68
CA GLY A 436 -9.98 -10.49 13.92
C GLY A 436 -11.46 -10.15 14.09
N VAL A 437 -11.71 -9.11 14.87
CA VAL A 437 -13.04 -8.51 15.07
C VAL A 437 -13.05 -7.12 14.49
N MET A 438 -14.09 -6.79 13.75
CA MET A 438 -14.27 -5.45 13.20
C MET A 438 -15.08 -4.60 14.15
N TRP A 439 -14.49 -3.49 14.55
CA TRP A 439 -15.18 -2.41 15.26
C TRP A 439 -15.37 -1.23 14.33
N VAL A 440 -16.41 -0.45 14.56
CA VAL A 440 -16.69 0.78 13.83
C VAL A 440 -16.86 1.92 14.82
N TYR A 441 -16.20 3.03 14.52
CA TYR A 441 -16.28 4.26 15.29
C TYR A 441 -16.77 5.41 14.42
N ARG A 442 -17.65 6.26 14.96
CA ARG A 442 -18.04 7.53 14.36
C ARG A 442 -17.68 8.68 15.27
N TYR A 443 -16.91 9.64 14.77
CA TYR A 443 -16.57 10.85 15.51
C TYR A 443 -17.78 11.80 15.56
N LYS A 444 -18.30 12.21 14.44
CA LYS A 444 -19.50 13.05 14.30
C LYS A 444 -20.33 12.60 13.10
N LYS A 445 -21.64 12.80 13.23
CA LYS A 445 -22.61 12.43 12.20
C LYS A 445 -22.71 13.44 11.06
#